data_357cea689d998bac5cc0cb9c6c15c17c
#
_entry.id   357cea689d998bac5cc0cb9c6c15c17c
#
_cell.length_a   1.000
_cell.length_b   1.000
_cell.length_c   1.000
_cell.angle_alpha   90.00
_cell.angle_beta   90.00
_cell.angle_gamma   90.00
#
_symmetry.space_group_name_H-M   'P 1'
#
loop_
_entity.id
_entity.type
_entity.pdbx_description
1 polymer ?
#
loop_
_entity_poly.entity_id
_entity_poly.type
_entity_poly.pdbx_seq_one_letter_code
_entity_poly.pdbx_strand_id
1 'polypeptide(L)'
;MHLYYCDLVLYKNNQAIYFFEIKNLDEIHKYTSLKNDKSTKQLFSYLYQEKTARVGSFYSFNFINETHQFFNIFINDILSKAISVDDMFDKWNKVWDHTNFILNNNLFDLKFKSLKYSDLNKIDHKSVKIIFNQFLSILRQNSVWDKSNAFDKMINLFIAKVYDELNEDTTFKVNNQTINGIRFQYIMGVDDDLSFLKRLNDLYKQGMNIYMKKDIIDYTDDEINELLNWNKNTDKLRKIIDDLRLKKNNAFSFIEVFDDKTFKENNNILKELVLLLQSYKFKYNNKHQFLGDFFEELLNTSWKQESGQFFTPMPIVDFMIHALPINEKLISNINSNLDEIVPKMIDYASGSGHFIISYMEFIQKCINEIEINDVTEHIKRKIESFKINPFSWANKTILAIEKDYRLSKTTKISTFLNGDGDAVIINGDGINKFNSYEYQNTILYTDKNENCIFDFVIANPPYSVAGFMKNIKNNSITEKDFSLLKYLDQKSTEIEILFIERTMQLLKNKAYAALILPRSFLTANQYKFARDYVLENFKIKAIFESADITFSGDNNFSDYFIFRKTKNGS
;
A
#
# COMPACT_ATOMS: atom_id res chain seq x y z
N MET A 1 -41.17 28.01 -12.21
CA MET A 1 -41.15 26.99 -11.15
C MET A 1 -41.73 25.71 -11.75
N HIS A 2 -40.93 24.77 -12.24
CA HIS A 2 -41.48 23.51 -12.71
C HIS A 2 -41.71 22.62 -11.49
N LEU A 3 -42.97 22.35 -11.20
CA LEU A 3 -43.38 21.36 -10.20
C LEU A 3 -43.07 19.99 -10.79
N TYR A 4 -42.02 19.35 -10.28
CA TYR A 4 -41.75 17.92 -10.55
C TYR A 4 -42.49 17.12 -9.49
N TYR A 5 -43.21 16.09 -9.93
CA TYR A 5 -43.87 15.14 -9.03
C TYR A 5 -43.00 13.89 -8.92
N CYS A 6 -42.63 13.52 -7.70
CA CYS A 6 -41.99 12.26 -7.42
C CYS A 6 -43.03 11.13 -7.46
N ASP A 7 -42.67 9.97 -8.02
CA ASP A 7 -43.60 8.84 -8.17
C ASP A 7 -44.05 8.28 -6.82
N LEU A 8 -43.13 8.20 -5.83
CA LEU A 8 -43.45 7.76 -4.48
C LEU A 8 -42.56 8.46 -3.45
N VAL A 9 -43.15 8.89 -2.34
CA VAL A 9 -42.42 9.51 -1.22
C VAL A 9 -42.79 8.81 0.08
N LEU A 10 -41.78 8.41 0.87
CA LEU A 10 -42.02 7.92 2.22
C LEU A 10 -41.77 8.99 3.26
N TYR A 11 -42.71 9.10 4.20
CA TYR A 11 -42.66 10.08 5.29
C TYR A 11 -42.39 9.39 6.64
N LYS A 12 -41.60 10.05 7.49
CA LYS A 12 -41.44 9.71 8.90
C LYS A 12 -41.63 10.99 9.72
N ASN A 13 -42.57 10.96 10.69
CA ASN A 13 -42.90 12.12 11.53
C ASN A 13 -43.21 13.39 10.72
N ASN A 14 -44.00 13.27 9.68
CA ASN A 14 -44.36 14.33 8.71
C ASN A 14 -43.17 14.93 7.93
N GLN A 15 -42.03 14.30 7.92
CA GLN A 15 -40.88 14.68 7.11
C GLN A 15 -40.66 13.67 5.99
N ALA A 16 -40.52 14.15 4.76
CA ALA A 16 -40.18 13.30 3.62
C ALA A 16 -38.73 12.81 3.76
N ILE A 17 -38.54 11.51 3.83
CA ILE A 17 -37.20 10.92 4.08
C ILE A 17 -36.70 10.09 2.90
N TYR A 18 -37.59 9.61 2.04
CA TYR A 18 -37.27 8.73 0.94
C TYR A 18 -38.05 9.11 -0.30
N PHE A 19 -37.36 9.23 -1.45
CA PHE A 19 -37.94 9.55 -2.75
C PHE A 19 -37.69 8.43 -3.73
N PHE A 20 -38.70 8.01 -4.49
CA PHE A 20 -38.58 6.99 -5.53
C PHE A 20 -39.00 7.54 -6.88
N GLU A 21 -38.20 7.31 -7.88
CA GLU A 21 -38.51 7.41 -9.29
C GLU A 21 -38.67 6.02 -9.88
N ILE A 22 -39.86 5.69 -10.37
CA ILE A 22 -40.16 4.36 -10.92
C ILE A 22 -39.76 4.34 -12.39
N LYS A 23 -38.99 3.36 -12.81
CA LYS A 23 -38.47 3.23 -14.16
C LYS A 23 -38.72 1.81 -14.70
N ASN A 24 -38.85 1.71 -16.04
CA ASN A 24 -38.91 0.41 -16.69
C ASN A 24 -37.59 -0.35 -16.48
N LEU A 25 -37.68 -1.69 -16.43
CA LEU A 25 -36.52 -2.56 -16.21
C LEU A 25 -35.39 -2.31 -17.22
N ASP A 26 -35.72 -2.12 -18.49
CA ASP A 26 -34.76 -1.86 -19.57
C ASP A 26 -34.12 -0.46 -19.48
N GLU A 27 -34.76 0.45 -18.75
CA GLU A 27 -34.28 1.82 -18.59
C GLU A 27 -33.41 2.01 -17.36
N ILE A 28 -33.59 1.18 -16.32
CA ILE A 28 -32.88 1.37 -15.06
C ILE A 28 -31.35 1.29 -15.26
N HIS A 29 -30.89 0.48 -16.21
CA HIS A 29 -29.47 0.39 -16.58
C HIS A 29 -28.93 1.68 -17.24
N LYS A 30 -29.77 2.51 -17.83
CA LYS A 30 -29.37 3.81 -18.38
C LYS A 30 -29.02 4.80 -17.28
N TYR A 31 -29.68 4.72 -16.13
CA TYR A 31 -29.47 5.60 -14.98
C TYR A 31 -28.21 5.25 -14.19
N THR A 32 -27.68 4.04 -14.38
CA THR A 32 -26.42 3.61 -13.79
C THR A 32 -25.20 4.02 -14.61
N SER A 33 -25.39 4.43 -15.86
CA SER A 33 -24.30 4.79 -16.77
C SER A 33 -23.89 6.27 -16.72
N LEU A 34 -24.44 7.07 -15.77
CA LEU A 34 -23.97 8.44 -15.45
C LEU A 34 -24.03 9.47 -16.59
N LYS A 35 -24.89 9.31 -17.50
CA LYS A 35 -25.16 10.41 -18.41
C LYS A 35 -25.98 11.45 -17.66
N ASN A 36 -25.49 12.67 -17.69
CA ASN A 36 -26.14 13.87 -17.14
C ASN A 36 -27.39 14.20 -17.98
N ASP A 37 -28.40 13.36 -17.88
CA ASP A 37 -29.65 13.52 -18.59
C ASP A 37 -30.73 14.14 -17.69
N LYS A 38 -31.81 14.55 -18.33
CA LYS A 38 -32.91 15.26 -17.67
C LYS A 38 -33.60 14.40 -16.60
N SER A 39 -33.61 13.09 -16.76
CA SER A 39 -34.28 12.14 -15.86
C SER A 39 -33.46 11.89 -14.59
N THR A 40 -32.14 11.79 -14.70
CA THR A 40 -31.24 11.64 -13.54
C THR A 40 -31.31 12.89 -12.66
N LYS A 41 -31.33 14.08 -13.26
CA LYS A 41 -31.47 15.35 -12.54
C LYS A 41 -32.80 15.50 -11.81
N GLN A 42 -33.83 14.81 -12.24
CA GLN A 42 -35.14 14.88 -11.59
C GLN A 42 -35.07 14.36 -10.15
N LEU A 43 -34.51 13.18 -9.92
CA LEU A 43 -34.33 12.64 -8.57
C LEU A 43 -33.44 13.53 -7.69
N PHE A 44 -32.34 14.05 -8.24
CA PHE A 44 -31.49 15.00 -7.54
C PHE A 44 -32.19 16.31 -7.21
N SER A 45 -33.15 16.76 -8.01
CA SER A 45 -33.94 17.95 -7.71
C SER A 45 -34.79 17.79 -6.46
N TYR A 46 -35.39 16.61 -6.24
CA TYR A 46 -36.14 16.33 -5.01
C TYR A 46 -35.23 16.30 -3.79
N LEU A 47 -34.09 15.61 -3.91
CA LEU A 47 -33.09 15.48 -2.84
C LEU A 47 -32.47 16.84 -2.45
N TYR A 48 -32.34 17.75 -3.42
CA TYR A 48 -31.81 19.09 -3.18
C TYR A 48 -32.84 20.01 -2.51
N GLN A 49 -34.11 19.92 -2.92
CA GLN A 49 -35.17 20.75 -2.39
C GLN A 49 -35.60 20.35 -0.99
N GLU A 50 -35.61 19.05 -0.70
CA GLU A 50 -36.10 18.54 0.59
C GLU A 50 -34.93 18.25 1.53
N LYS A 51 -34.73 19.16 2.50
CA LYS A 51 -33.62 19.08 3.47
C LYS A 51 -33.70 17.88 4.42
N THR A 52 -34.87 17.28 4.58
CA THR A 52 -35.09 16.09 5.41
C THR A 52 -34.84 14.79 4.64
N ALA A 53 -34.66 14.87 3.33
CA ALA A 53 -34.36 13.72 2.49
C ALA A 53 -33.12 12.98 2.96
N ARG A 54 -33.21 11.66 3.01
CA ARG A 54 -32.10 10.78 3.37
C ARG A 54 -31.65 9.92 2.21
N VAL A 55 -32.60 9.51 1.37
CA VAL A 55 -32.35 8.60 0.26
C VAL A 55 -33.24 8.97 -0.91
N GLY A 56 -32.68 8.89 -2.12
CA GLY A 56 -33.44 8.87 -3.37
C GLY A 56 -33.13 7.57 -4.12
N SER A 57 -34.12 7.01 -4.79
CA SER A 57 -33.95 5.77 -5.53
C SER A 57 -34.59 5.82 -6.90
N PHE A 58 -33.87 5.29 -7.89
CA PHE A 58 -34.52 4.74 -9.07
C PHE A 58 -34.95 3.31 -8.76
N TYR A 59 -36.20 3.00 -9.00
CA TYR A 59 -36.82 1.71 -8.71
C TYR A 59 -37.39 1.07 -9.97
N SER A 60 -37.20 -0.21 -10.13
CA SER A 60 -37.85 -1.01 -11.16
C SER A 60 -38.28 -2.36 -10.59
N PHE A 61 -39.38 -2.89 -11.14
CA PHE A 61 -39.91 -4.21 -10.80
C PHE A 61 -40.00 -5.07 -12.04
N ASN A 62 -39.48 -6.29 -11.95
CA ASN A 62 -39.62 -7.29 -12.99
C ASN A 62 -40.78 -8.22 -12.65
N PHE A 63 -41.86 -8.11 -13.42
CA PHE A 63 -43.07 -8.93 -13.22
C PHE A 63 -42.91 -10.40 -13.59
N ILE A 64 -41.86 -10.76 -14.36
CA ILE A 64 -41.67 -12.14 -14.82
C ILE A 64 -41.07 -13.01 -13.71
N ASN A 65 -40.07 -12.47 -13.00
CA ASN A 65 -39.35 -13.19 -11.95
C ASN A 65 -39.59 -12.60 -10.56
N GLU A 66 -40.52 -11.67 -10.42
CA GLU A 66 -40.89 -11.00 -9.17
C GLU A 66 -39.71 -10.37 -8.43
N THR A 67 -38.74 -9.81 -9.17
CA THR A 67 -37.56 -9.19 -8.60
C THR A 67 -37.63 -7.68 -8.62
N HIS A 68 -37.14 -7.07 -7.53
CA HIS A 68 -37.01 -5.62 -7.36
C HIS A 68 -35.59 -5.17 -7.65
N GLN A 69 -35.43 -4.09 -8.37
CA GLN A 69 -34.15 -3.44 -8.60
C GLN A 69 -34.19 -2.01 -8.07
N PHE A 70 -33.17 -1.65 -7.30
CA PHE A 70 -33.04 -0.31 -6.72
C PHE A 70 -31.66 0.23 -7.05
N PHE A 71 -31.62 1.50 -7.43
CA PHE A 71 -30.41 2.29 -7.45
C PHE A 71 -30.57 3.43 -6.46
N ASN A 72 -29.82 3.39 -5.36
CA ASN A 72 -30.02 4.29 -4.23
C ASN A 72 -28.97 5.41 -4.21
N ILE A 73 -29.40 6.62 -3.97
CA ILE A 73 -28.58 7.80 -3.72
C ILE A 73 -28.79 8.20 -2.27
N PHE A 74 -27.79 8.01 -1.44
CA PHE A 74 -27.84 8.36 -0.02
C PHE A 74 -27.33 9.78 0.19
N ILE A 75 -28.10 10.60 0.92
CA ILE A 75 -27.68 11.95 1.26
C ILE A 75 -26.70 11.90 2.43
N ASN A 76 -25.50 12.32 2.17
CA ASN A 76 -24.43 12.50 3.14
C ASN A 76 -24.14 13.99 3.37
N ASP A 77 -23.18 14.28 4.24
CA ASP A 77 -22.80 15.66 4.58
C ASP A 77 -22.28 16.47 3.39
N ILE A 78 -21.72 15.80 2.36
CA ILE A 78 -21.24 16.46 1.14
C ILE A 78 -22.41 16.85 0.25
N LEU A 79 -23.31 15.90 -0.01
CA LEU A 79 -24.47 16.13 -0.84
C LEU A 79 -25.44 17.13 -0.16
N SER A 80 -25.55 17.08 1.17
CA SER A 80 -26.37 18.03 1.93
C SER A 80 -25.90 19.49 1.84
N LYS A 81 -24.61 19.72 1.56
CA LYS A 81 -23.99 21.04 1.36
C LYS A 81 -23.95 21.49 -0.11
N ALA A 82 -24.65 20.78 -0.99
CA ALA A 82 -24.73 21.19 -2.39
C ALA A 82 -25.45 22.54 -2.55
N ILE A 83 -24.94 23.37 -3.45
CA ILE A 83 -25.45 24.73 -3.71
C ILE A 83 -26.43 24.78 -4.89
N SER A 84 -26.49 23.70 -5.66
CA SER A 84 -27.42 23.51 -6.77
C SER A 84 -27.66 22.02 -7.04
N VAL A 85 -28.66 21.72 -7.88
CA VAL A 85 -28.93 20.33 -8.32
C VAL A 85 -27.75 19.78 -9.13
N ASP A 86 -27.16 20.62 -9.99
CA ASP A 86 -25.96 20.22 -10.78
C ASP A 86 -24.75 19.97 -9.88
N ASP A 87 -24.52 20.82 -8.89
CA ASP A 87 -23.45 20.63 -7.90
C ASP A 87 -23.66 19.36 -7.05
N MET A 88 -24.90 19.06 -6.67
CA MET A 88 -25.24 17.82 -5.96
C MET A 88 -24.95 16.58 -6.84
N PHE A 89 -25.34 16.63 -8.11
CA PHE A 89 -25.06 15.57 -9.07
C PHE A 89 -23.54 15.40 -9.29
N ASP A 90 -22.82 16.50 -9.50
CA ASP A 90 -21.38 16.48 -9.71
C ASP A 90 -20.62 15.97 -8.48
N LYS A 91 -21.01 16.36 -7.27
CA LYS A 91 -20.46 15.84 -6.03
C LYS A 91 -20.71 14.35 -5.88
N TRP A 92 -21.93 13.91 -6.15
CA TRP A 92 -22.28 12.49 -6.13
C TRP A 92 -21.48 11.70 -7.18
N ASN A 93 -21.44 12.19 -8.42
CA ASN A 93 -20.75 11.54 -9.54
C ASN A 93 -19.24 11.42 -9.36
N LYS A 94 -18.63 12.31 -8.56
CA LYS A 94 -17.19 12.29 -8.25
C LYS A 94 -16.81 11.29 -7.15
N VAL A 95 -17.73 11.00 -6.25
CA VAL A 95 -17.46 10.29 -4.99
C VAL A 95 -17.97 8.86 -5.00
N TRP A 96 -18.96 8.54 -5.83
CA TRP A 96 -19.67 7.25 -5.76
C TRP A 96 -19.34 6.35 -6.93
N ASP A 97 -19.05 5.09 -6.60
CA ASP A 97 -19.01 4.02 -7.58
C ASP A 97 -20.44 3.69 -8.02
N HIS A 98 -20.60 3.52 -9.33
CA HIS A 98 -21.87 3.31 -10.00
C HIS A 98 -22.50 1.93 -9.81
N THR A 99 -21.92 1.12 -8.93
CA THR A 99 -22.34 -0.27 -8.67
C THR A 99 -23.30 -0.42 -7.50
N ASN A 100 -23.90 0.67 -6.99
CA ASN A 100 -24.86 0.63 -5.88
C ASN A 100 -26.23 0.01 -6.26
N PHE A 101 -26.23 -1.05 -7.08
CA PHE A 101 -27.38 -1.90 -7.28
C PHE A 101 -27.58 -2.80 -6.08
N ILE A 102 -28.62 -2.54 -5.31
CA ILE A 102 -29.11 -3.51 -4.35
C ILE A 102 -30.20 -4.32 -5.03
N LEU A 103 -29.86 -5.50 -5.49
CA LEU A 103 -30.85 -6.54 -5.79
C LEU A 103 -31.35 -7.06 -4.45
N ASN A 104 -32.56 -6.68 -4.02
CA ASN A 104 -33.10 -7.26 -2.80
C ASN A 104 -34.63 -7.30 -2.77
N ASN A 105 -35.15 -8.44 -2.34
CA ASN A 105 -36.58 -8.74 -2.29
C ASN A 105 -37.33 -8.08 -1.12
N ASN A 106 -36.67 -7.34 -0.21
CA ASN A 106 -37.29 -6.73 0.96
C ASN A 106 -36.89 -5.27 1.12
N LEU A 107 -37.72 -4.40 0.54
CA LEU A 107 -37.65 -2.93 0.68
C LEU A 107 -37.72 -2.43 2.13
N PHE A 108 -38.38 -3.16 3.00
CA PHE A 108 -38.68 -2.72 4.38
C PHE A 108 -37.66 -3.22 5.39
N ASP A 109 -36.82 -4.16 5.04
CA ASP A 109 -35.59 -4.46 5.77
C ASP A 109 -34.48 -3.47 5.38
N LEU A 110 -34.68 -2.20 5.71
CA LEU A 110 -33.65 -1.18 5.75
C LEU A 110 -32.64 -1.43 6.89
N LYS A 111 -32.38 -2.69 7.19
CA LYS A 111 -31.14 -3.11 7.82
C LYS A 111 -30.08 -2.94 6.77
N PHE A 112 -29.33 -1.85 6.87
CA PHE A 112 -28.17 -1.60 6.05
C PHE A 112 -27.35 -2.88 6.02
N LYS A 113 -27.30 -3.51 4.84
CA LYS A 113 -26.59 -4.77 4.68
C LYS A 113 -25.11 -4.47 4.79
N SER A 114 -24.45 -5.03 5.78
CA SER A 114 -23.00 -5.00 5.83
C SER A 114 -22.43 -5.65 4.58
N LEU A 115 -21.37 -5.07 4.02
CA LEU A 115 -20.63 -5.66 2.92
C LEU A 115 -19.97 -6.95 3.38
N LYS A 116 -20.06 -7.98 2.55
CA LYS A 116 -19.34 -9.23 2.71
C LYS A 116 -18.16 -9.29 1.76
N TYR A 117 -17.20 -10.14 2.06
CA TYR A 117 -16.04 -10.35 1.18
C TYR A 117 -16.45 -10.77 -0.24
N SER A 118 -17.53 -11.56 -0.36
CA SER A 118 -18.11 -11.97 -1.65
C SER A 118 -18.70 -10.81 -2.46
N ASP A 119 -19.08 -9.71 -1.81
CA ASP A 119 -19.71 -8.55 -2.45
C ASP A 119 -18.66 -7.59 -3.06
N LEU A 120 -17.36 -7.81 -2.80
CA LEU A 120 -16.29 -6.95 -3.25
C LEU A 120 -16.00 -7.11 -4.74
N ASN A 121 -15.88 -5.99 -5.43
CA ASN A 121 -15.57 -5.92 -6.85
C ASN A 121 -14.07 -6.09 -7.11
N LYS A 122 -13.74 -6.78 -8.21
CA LYS A 122 -12.35 -6.84 -8.68
C LYS A 122 -11.94 -5.48 -9.23
N ILE A 123 -10.69 -5.08 -8.96
CA ILE A 123 -10.09 -3.88 -9.54
C ILE A 123 -9.52 -4.23 -10.92
N ASP A 124 -9.82 -3.41 -11.92
CA ASP A 124 -9.21 -3.45 -13.24
C ASP A 124 -8.44 -2.15 -13.53
N HIS A 125 -7.69 -2.07 -14.63
CA HIS A 125 -6.91 -0.88 -15.02
C HIS A 125 -7.74 0.42 -15.10
N LYS A 126 -9.00 0.32 -15.50
CA LYS A 126 -9.87 1.51 -15.57
C LYS A 126 -10.27 1.97 -14.19
N SER A 127 -10.61 1.02 -13.31
CA SER A 127 -10.98 1.28 -11.92
C SER A 127 -9.85 1.95 -11.15
N VAL A 128 -8.58 1.52 -11.33
CA VAL A 128 -7.41 2.13 -10.69
C VAL A 128 -7.34 3.63 -10.93
N LYS A 129 -7.42 4.03 -12.20
CA LYS A 129 -7.34 5.45 -12.56
C LYS A 129 -8.53 6.26 -12.03
N ILE A 130 -9.71 5.65 -12.02
CA ILE A 130 -10.92 6.26 -11.45
C ILE A 130 -10.75 6.45 -9.94
N ILE A 131 -10.38 5.40 -9.21
CA ILE A 131 -10.15 5.44 -7.76
C ILE A 131 -9.10 6.49 -7.41
N PHE A 132 -7.99 6.53 -8.16
CA PHE A 132 -6.93 7.50 -7.95
C PHE A 132 -7.41 8.95 -8.14
N ASN A 133 -8.12 9.24 -9.23
CA ASN A 133 -8.65 10.57 -9.47
C ASN A 133 -9.70 10.99 -8.43
N GLN A 134 -10.54 10.06 -7.99
CA GLN A 134 -11.51 10.29 -6.93
C GLN A 134 -10.82 10.56 -5.59
N PHE A 135 -9.80 9.78 -5.25
CA PHE A 135 -8.98 10.02 -4.06
C PHE A 135 -8.38 11.43 -4.06
N LEU A 136 -7.72 11.83 -5.14
CA LEU A 136 -7.17 13.19 -5.26
C LEU A 136 -8.26 14.27 -5.20
N SER A 137 -9.45 13.99 -5.74
CA SER A 137 -10.58 14.91 -5.67
C SER A 137 -11.07 15.09 -4.24
N ILE A 138 -11.20 14.01 -3.48
CA ILE A 138 -11.59 14.06 -2.06
C ILE A 138 -10.60 14.91 -1.27
N LEU A 139 -9.30 14.67 -1.44
CA LEU A 139 -8.26 15.47 -0.75
C LEU A 139 -8.35 16.97 -1.09
N ARG A 140 -8.49 17.30 -2.37
CA ARG A 140 -8.60 18.70 -2.82
C ARG A 140 -9.86 19.39 -2.30
N GLN A 141 -11.00 18.71 -2.33
CA GLN A 141 -12.28 19.26 -1.86
C GLN A 141 -12.26 19.54 -0.35
N ASN A 142 -11.52 18.75 0.40
CA ASN A 142 -11.37 18.89 1.84
C ASN A 142 -10.13 19.72 2.24
N SER A 143 -9.50 20.40 1.29
CA SER A 143 -8.33 21.26 1.53
C SER A 143 -7.17 20.56 2.22
N VAL A 144 -6.96 19.26 1.94
CA VAL A 144 -5.80 18.52 2.41
C VAL A 144 -4.61 18.85 1.51
N TRP A 145 -3.75 19.75 1.99
CA TRP A 145 -2.61 20.27 1.21
C TRP A 145 -1.33 19.46 1.42
N ASP A 146 -1.16 18.85 2.60
CA ASP A 146 0.01 18.00 2.89
C ASP A 146 -0.16 16.64 2.22
N LYS A 147 0.38 16.55 1.02
CA LYS A 147 0.34 15.32 0.21
C LYS A 147 1.12 14.18 0.85
N SER A 148 2.23 14.49 1.56
CA SER A 148 3.06 13.49 2.23
C SER A 148 2.31 12.84 3.39
N ASN A 149 1.61 13.64 4.21
CA ASN A 149 0.74 13.14 5.26
C ASN A 149 -0.42 12.33 4.69
N ALA A 150 -1.10 12.85 3.66
CA ALA A 150 -2.22 12.15 3.02
C ALA A 150 -1.80 10.79 2.47
N PHE A 151 -0.62 10.69 1.87
CA PHE A 151 -0.05 9.44 1.40
C PHE A 151 0.20 8.44 2.54
N ASP A 152 0.85 8.87 3.65
CA ASP A 152 1.07 8.00 4.81
C ASP A 152 -0.25 7.47 5.38
N LYS A 153 -1.28 8.34 5.51
CA LYS A 153 -2.60 7.94 6.00
C LYS A 153 -3.32 6.98 5.06
N MET A 154 -3.11 7.13 3.76
CA MET A 154 -3.64 6.20 2.78
C MET A 154 -2.98 4.82 2.86
N ILE A 155 -1.65 4.76 3.05
CA ILE A 155 -0.95 3.49 3.31
C ILE A 155 -1.53 2.81 4.56
N ASN A 156 -1.82 3.58 5.60
CA ASN A 156 -2.43 3.04 6.81
C ASN A 156 -3.83 2.45 6.53
N LEU A 157 -4.63 3.10 5.67
CA LEU A 157 -5.92 2.54 5.22
C LEU A 157 -5.75 1.24 4.44
N PHE A 158 -4.74 1.16 3.58
CA PHE A 158 -4.47 -0.08 2.85
C PHE A 158 -4.03 -1.21 3.76
N ILE A 159 -3.18 -0.94 4.76
CA ILE A 159 -2.82 -1.94 5.77
C ILE A 159 -4.07 -2.47 6.48
N ALA A 160 -4.96 -1.58 6.91
CA ALA A 160 -6.20 -1.95 7.58
C ALA A 160 -7.11 -2.80 6.67
N LYS A 161 -7.27 -2.38 5.41
CA LYS A 161 -8.11 -3.08 4.43
C LYS A 161 -7.56 -4.45 4.06
N VAL A 162 -6.28 -4.53 3.72
CA VAL A 162 -5.63 -5.79 3.34
C VAL A 162 -5.67 -6.79 4.49
N TYR A 163 -5.45 -6.32 5.73
CA TYR A 163 -5.57 -7.17 6.91
C TYR A 163 -6.99 -7.71 7.09
N ASP A 164 -8.00 -6.87 6.92
CA ASP A 164 -9.40 -7.29 7.05
C ASP A 164 -9.77 -8.34 5.99
N GLU A 165 -9.33 -8.16 4.75
CA GLU A 165 -9.59 -9.10 3.66
C GLU A 165 -8.90 -10.47 3.83
N LEU A 166 -7.87 -10.61 4.69
CA LEU A 166 -7.27 -11.90 5.03
C LEU A 166 -8.23 -12.78 5.83
N ASN A 167 -9.06 -12.16 6.65
CA ASN A 167 -9.97 -12.85 7.55
C ASN A 167 -11.35 -13.06 6.92
N GLU A 168 -11.55 -12.54 5.70
CA GLU A 168 -12.84 -12.58 4.99
C GLU A 168 -13.99 -12.01 5.85
N ASP A 169 -15.13 -12.71 5.89
CA ASP A 169 -16.26 -12.27 6.71
C ASP A 169 -16.05 -12.61 8.17
N THR A 170 -16.15 -11.62 9.05
CA THR A 170 -16.07 -11.76 10.51
C THR A 170 -17.35 -11.28 11.18
N THR A 171 -17.58 -11.79 12.39
CA THR A 171 -18.67 -11.29 13.25
C THR A 171 -18.10 -10.31 14.26
N PHE A 172 -18.61 -9.08 14.26
CA PHE A 172 -18.17 -8.01 15.17
C PHE A 172 -19.34 -7.20 15.69
N LYS A 173 -19.13 -6.44 16.76
CA LYS A 173 -20.15 -5.59 17.37
C LYS A 173 -19.87 -4.11 17.09
N VAL A 174 -20.92 -3.37 16.77
CA VAL A 174 -20.91 -1.92 16.63
C VAL A 174 -22.16 -1.39 17.32
N ASN A 175 -22.00 -0.50 18.29
CA ASN A 175 -23.13 0.14 19.00
C ASN A 175 -24.22 -0.87 19.45
N ASN A 176 -23.80 -1.97 20.10
CA ASN A 176 -24.67 -3.08 20.55
C ASN A 176 -25.34 -3.90 19.44
N GLN A 177 -25.04 -3.66 18.18
CA GLN A 177 -25.52 -4.47 17.06
C GLN A 177 -24.42 -5.46 16.64
N THR A 178 -24.83 -6.71 16.39
CA THR A 178 -23.93 -7.74 15.87
C THR A 178 -23.99 -7.72 14.34
N ILE A 179 -22.82 -7.52 13.71
CA ILE A 179 -22.64 -7.39 12.27
C ILE A 179 -21.82 -8.60 11.78
N ASN A 180 -22.19 -9.15 10.63
CA ASN A 180 -21.42 -10.18 9.94
C ASN A 180 -21.00 -9.64 8.58
N GLY A 181 -19.69 -9.63 8.29
CA GLY A 181 -19.12 -9.14 7.03
C GLY A 181 -17.68 -8.64 7.23
N ILE A 182 -17.19 -7.88 6.26
CA ILE A 182 -15.88 -7.21 6.37
C ILE A 182 -15.97 -6.07 7.39
N ARG A 183 -14.90 -5.84 8.15
CA ARG A 183 -14.83 -4.74 9.12
C ARG A 183 -14.42 -3.41 8.50
N PHE A 184 -13.67 -3.45 7.38
CA PHE A 184 -13.26 -2.27 6.63
C PHE A 184 -14.42 -1.74 5.77
N GLN A 185 -15.38 -1.14 6.40
CA GLN A 185 -16.53 -0.49 5.76
C GLN A 185 -17.10 0.59 6.67
N TYR A 186 -17.83 1.54 6.10
CA TYR A 186 -18.70 2.45 6.84
C TYR A 186 -20.13 1.92 6.76
N ILE A 187 -20.73 1.60 7.90
CA ILE A 187 -22.08 1.04 7.99
C ILE A 187 -23.06 2.16 8.32
N MET A 188 -23.76 2.62 7.30
CA MET A 188 -24.70 3.73 7.43
C MET A 188 -25.82 3.38 8.43
N GLY A 189 -26.13 4.32 9.33
CA GLY A 189 -27.16 4.14 10.35
C GLY A 189 -26.76 3.25 11.55
N VAL A 190 -25.55 2.67 11.53
CA VAL A 190 -24.99 1.87 12.62
C VAL A 190 -23.74 2.52 13.20
N ASP A 191 -22.84 2.96 12.34
CA ASP A 191 -21.60 3.64 12.75
C ASP A 191 -21.85 5.08 13.19
N ASP A 192 -21.27 5.46 14.32
CA ASP A 192 -20.93 6.82 14.67
C ASP A 192 -19.45 7.09 14.43
N ASP A 193 -19.02 8.35 14.57
CA ASP A 193 -17.64 8.77 14.28
C ASP A 193 -16.59 8.05 15.11
N LEU A 194 -16.89 7.71 16.36
CA LEU A 194 -15.96 7.06 17.29
C LEU A 194 -15.87 5.56 17.03
N SER A 195 -17.01 4.87 16.92
CA SER A 195 -17.06 3.43 16.66
C SER A 195 -16.43 3.06 15.32
N PHE A 196 -16.66 3.88 14.30
CA PHE A 196 -16.06 3.75 12.98
C PHE A 196 -14.53 3.90 13.04
N LEU A 197 -14.05 5.00 13.63
CA LEU A 197 -12.61 5.27 13.74
C LEU A 197 -11.90 4.19 14.57
N LYS A 198 -12.50 3.76 15.70
CA LYS A 198 -11.95 2.70 16.54
C LYS A 198 -11.76 1.41 15.75
N ARG A 199 -12.78 0.98 15.02
CA ARG A 199 -12.72 -0.25 14.21
C ARG A 199 -11.60 -0.20 13.17
N LEU A 200 -11.42 0.94 12.50
CA LEU A 200 -10.33 1.12 11.53
C LEU A 200 -8.94 1.12 12.21
N ASN A 201 -8.80 1.78 13.36
CA ASN A 201 -7.55 1.77 14.13
C ASN A 201 -7.19 0.36 14.59
N ASP A 202 -8.17 -0.44 15.04
CA ASP A 202 -7.94 -1.83 15.44
C ASP A 202 -7.47 -2.69 14.27
N LEU A 203 -8.06 -2.52 13.08
CA LEU A 203 -7.60 -3.19 11.85
C LEU A 203 -6.18 -2.79 11.49
N TYR A 204 -5.87 -1.50 11.56
CA TYR A 204 -4.53 -0.99 11.29
C TYR A 204 -3.49 -1.55 12.26
N LYS A 205 -3.76 -1.56 13.57
CA LYS A 205 -2.85 -2.11 14.58
C LYS A 205 -2.55 -3.58 14.34
N GLN A 206 -3.59 -4.36 14.08
CA GLN A 206 -3.45 -5.78 13.79
C GLN A 206 -2.65 -6.01 12.49
N GLY A 207 -2.91 -5.20 11.46
CA GLY A 207 -2.14 -5.22 10.21
C GLY A 207 -0.67 -4.84 10.43
N MET A 208 -0.39 -3.83 11.26
CA MET A 208 0.98 -3.43 11.62
C MET A 208 1.74 -4.54 12.35
N ASN A 209 1.09 -5.23 13.28
CA ASN A 209 1.70 -6.37 13.98
C ASN A 209 2.04 -7.49 12.98
N ILE A 210 1.11 -7.88 12.11
CA ILE A 210 1.31 -8.99 11.17
C ILE A 210 2.33 -8.63 10.09
N TYR A 211 2.18 -7.48 9.41
CA TYR A 211 2.99 -7.14 8.24
C TYR A 211 4.32 -6.50 8.60
N MET A 212 4.36 -5.65 9.62
CA MET A 212 5.54 -4.89 9.99
C MET A 212 6.25 -5.44 11.22
N LYS A 213 5.67 -6.46 11.90
CA LYS A 213 6.16 -6.99 13.18
C LYS A 213 6.34 -5.88 14.23
N LYS A 214 5.45 -4.90 14.20
CA LYS A 214 5.45 -3.76 15.13
C LYS A 214 4.15 -3.72 15.92
N ASP A 215 4.27 -3.79 17.24
CA ASP A 215 3.16 -3.57 18.15
C ASP A 215 2.96 -2.07 18.35
N ILE A 216 1.77 -1.58 18.00
CA ILE A 216 1.38 -0.22 18.32
C ILE A 216 0.88 -0.21 19.76
N ILE A 217 1.59 0.49 20.64
CA ILE A 217 1.23 0.62 22.05
C ILE A 217 -0.13 1.29 22.16
N ASP A 218 -1.07 0.58 22.72
CA ASP A 218 -2.41 1.07 23.07
C ASP A 218 -3.01 0.19 24.15
N TYR A 219 -3.99 0.72 24.86
CA TYR A 219 -4.72 0.00 25.88
C TYR A 219 -6.02 -0.56 25.29
N THR A 220 -6.35 -1.79 25.66
CA THR A 220 -7.66 -2.38 25.33
C THR A 220 -8.77 -1.71 26.14
N ASP A 221 -10.01 -1.80 25.63
CA ASP A 221 -11.15 -1.27 26.38
C ASP A 221 -11.34 -1.96 27.73
N ASP A 222 -10.95 -3.24 27.82
CA ASP A 222 -11.03 -4.00 29.08
C ASP A 222 -10.01 -3.49 30.09
N GLU A 223 -8.77 -3.26 29.68
CA GLU A 223 -7.74 -2.64 30.54
C GLU A 223 -8.15 -1.22 30.99
N ILE A 224 -8.74 -0.44 30.08
CA ILE A 224 -9.26 0.90 30.42
C ILE A 224 -10.43 0.78 31.42
N ASN A 225 -11.34 -0.16 31.21
CA ASN A 225 -12.46 -0.39 32.11
C ASN A 225 -11.98 -0.85 33.50
N GLU A 226 -11.00 -1.73 33.57
CA GLU A 226 -10.37 -2.13 34.83
C GLU A 226 -9.76 -0.93 35.56
N LEU A 227 -9.00 -0.09 34.87
CA LEU A 227 -8.42 1.13 35.43
C LEU A 227 -9.49 2.13 35.92
N LEU A 228 -10.61 2.23 35.19
CA LEU A 228 -11.69 3.15 35.52
C LEU A 228 -12.56 2.66 36.66
N ASN A 229 -12.73 1.35 36.86
CA ASN A 229 -13.53 0.77 37.97
C ASN A 229 -13.06 1.17 39.38
N TRP A 230 -11.82 1.67 39.47
CA TRP A 230 -11.22 2.14 40.73
C TRP A 230 -11.55 3.61 41.05
N ASN A 231 -12.29 4.33 40.21
CA ASN A 231 -12.44 5.79 40.34
C ASN A 231 -13.90 6.25 40.30
N LYS A 232 -14.26 7.24 41.14
CA LYS A 232 -15.63 7.79 41.23
C LYS A 232 -16.05 8.69 40.05
N ASN A 233 -15.12 9.08 39.17
CA ASN A 233 -15.35 9.96 38.00
C ASN A 233 -15.07 9.24 36.67
N THR A 234 -15.58 8.04 36.51
CA THR A 234 -15.32 7.16 35.37
C THR A 234 -15.64 7.78 34.03
N ASP A 235 -16.79 8.44 33.86
CA ASP A 235 -17.24 8.98 32.57
C ASP A 235 -16.34 10.11 32.05
N LYS A 236 -15.89 10.99 32.95
CA LYS A 236 -15.00 12.10 32.58
C LYS A 236 -13.60 11.61 32.21
N LEU A 237 -13.08 10.62 32.94
CA LEU A 237 -11.77 10.00 32.63
C LEU A 237 -11.84 9.21 31.33
N ARG A 238 -12.92 8.46 31.11
CA ARG A 238 -13.15 7.74 29.86
C ARG A 238 -13.15 8.69 28.67
N LYS A 239 -13.89 9.80 28.76
CA LYS A 239 -13.90 10.82 27.71
C LYS A 239 -12.50 11.37 27.42
N ILE A 240 -11.70 11.66 28.45
CA ILE A 240 -10.32 12.16 28.27
C ILE A 240 -9.45 11.10 27.58
N ILE A 241 -9.57 9.84 27.99
CA ILE A 241 -8.81 8.73 27.39
C ILE A 241 -9.20 8.55 25.92
N ASP A 242 -10.50 8.54 25.62
CA ASP A 242 -11.00 8.42 24.25
C ASP A 242 -10.58 9.64 23.38
N ASP A 243 -10.61 10.84 23.92
CA ASP A 243 -10.14 12.05 23.25
C ASP A 243 -8.64 11.99 22.93
N LEU A 244 -7.83 11.48 23.83
CA LEU A 244 -6.40 11.31 23.60
C LEU A 244 -6.10 10.18 22.61
N ARG A 245 -6.78 9.06 22.76
CA ARG A 245 -6.54 7.84 22.01
C ARG A 245 -7.06 7.93 20.57
N LEU A 246 -8.31 8.36 20.41
CA LEU A 246 -9.00 8.32 19.13
C LEU A 246 -8.90 9.65 18.36
N LYS A 247 -8.83 10.78 19.06
CA LYS A 247 -8.79 12.08 18.39
C LYS A 247 -7.38 12.55 18.10
N LYS A 248 -6.45 12.44 19.08
CA LYS A 248 -5.08 12.95 18.92
C LYS A 248 -4.08 11.93 18.35
N ASN A 249 -4.14 10.66 18.79
CA ASN A 249 -3.23 9.61 18.34
C ASN A 249 -3.84 8.78 17.19
N ASN A 250 -4.57 9.41 16.30
CA ASN A 250 -5.27 8.77 15.22
C ASN A 250 -4.33 8.45 14.04
N ALA A 251 -4.25 7.17 13.66
CA ALA A 251 -3.48 6.72 12.49
C ALA A 251 -4.01 7.28 11.15
N PHE A 252 -5.20 7.88 11.15
CA PHE A 252 -5.92 8.36 9.96
C PHE A 252 -6.22 9.87 10.01
N SER A 253 -5.37 10.66 10.63
CA SER A 253 -5.49 12.11 10.67
C SER A 253 -4.99 12.73 9.37
N PHE A 254 -5.88 12.94 8.41
CA PHE A 254 -5.59 13.61 7.13
C PHE A 254 -5.38 15.12 7.30
N ILE A 255 -5.98 15.68 8.33
CA ILE A 255 -5.80 17.07 8.79
C ILE A 255 -5.42 17.08 10.26
N GLU A 256 -4.88 18.19 10.75
CA GLU A 256 -4.64 18.36 12.18
C GLU A 256 -5.95 18.41 12.97
N VAL A 257 -6.04 17.65 14.06
CA VAL A 257 -7.24 17.55 14.91
C VAL A 257 -6.97 18.26 16.23
N PHE A 258 -7.61 19.40 16.43
CA PHE A 258 -7.48 20.23 17.63
C PHE A 258 -8.71 20.15 18.55
N ASP A 259 -9.90 20.07 17.94
CA ASP A 259 -11.19 20.16 18.61
C ASP A 259 -12.24 19.24 17.96
N ASP A 260 -13.46 19.26 18.48
CA ASP A 260 -14.56 18.43 17.96
C ASP A 260 -14.96 18.79 16.52
N LYS A 261 -14.72 20.02 16.08
CA LYS A 261 -15.02 20.45 14.71
C LYS A 261 -14.05 19.82 13.73
N THR A 262 -12.74 19.99 13.97
CA THR A 262 -11.66 19.42 13.14
C THR A 262 -11.68 17.90 13.19
N PHE A 263 -12.08 17.30 14.33
CA PHE A 263 -12.31 15.85 14.42
C PHE A 263 -13.42 15.39 13.46
N LYS A 264 -14.56 16.07 13.43
CA LYS A 264 -15.64 15.74 12.48
C LYS A 264 -15.24 15.95 11.03
N GLU A 265 -14.50 17.02 10.75
CA GLU A 265 -13.97 17.29 9.41
C GLU A 265 -13.04 16.17 8.96
N ASN A 266 -12.10 15.73 9.83
CA ASN A 266 -11.24 14.60 9.54
C ASN A 266 -12.01 13.29 9.32
N ASN A 267 -12.99 13.01 10.18
CA ASN A 267 -13.80 11.80 10.04
C ASN A 267 -14.66 11.80 8.76
N ASN A 268 -15.10 12.95 8.29
CA ASN A 268 -15.77 13.04 7.00
C ASN A 268 -14.83 12.67 5.85
N ILE A 269 -13.58 13.14 5.86
CA ILE A 269 -12.56 12.76 4.88
C ILE A 269 -12.32 11.24 4.93
N LEU A 270 -12.09 10.71 6.12
CA LEU A 270 -11.87 9.28 6.33
C LEU A 270 -13.05 8.43 5.83
N LYS A 271 -14.26 8.85 6.13
CA LYS A 271 -15.49 8.20 5.69
C LYS A 271 -15.61 8.18 4.16
N GLU A 272 -15.36 9.31 3.50
CA GLU A 272 -15.36 9.39 2.03
C GLU A 272 -14.34 8.44 1.42
N LEU A 273 -13.13 8.38 1.98
CA LEU A 273 -12.07 7.49 1.51
C LEU A 273 -12.40 6.01 1.75
N VAL A 274 -12.99 5.67 2.90
CA VAL A 274 -13.42 4.29 3.15
C VAL A 274 -14.57 3.90 2.23
N LEU A 275 -15.55 4.77 2.02
CA LEU A 275 -16.63 4.53 1.07
C LEU A 275 -16.13 4.33 -0.36
N LEU A 276 -15.07 5.06 -0.76
CA LEU A 276 -14.41 4.86 -2.05
C LEU A 276 -13.76 3.48 -2.17
N LEU A 277 -13.11 3.01 -1.10
CA LEU A 277 -12.28 1.80 -1.13
C LEU A 277 -13.04 0.52 -0.72
N GLN A 278 -14.09 0.63 0.10
CA GLN A 278 -14.75 -0.52 0.73
C GLN A 278 -15.36 -1.52 -0.24
N SER A 279 -15.80 -1.07 -1.42
CA SER A 279 -16.44 -1.92 -2.43
C SER A 279 -15.46 -2.70 -3.30
N TYR A 280 -14.17 -2.41 -3.20
CA TYR A 280 -13.14 -3.05 -4.00
C TYR A 280 -12.39 -4.12 -3.21
N LYS A 281 -11.98 -5.18 -3.91
CA LYS A 281 -11.16 -6.25 -3.38
C LYS A 281 -9.69 -5.98 -3.65
N PHE A 282 -8.87 -5.99 -2.59
CA PHE A 282 -7.42 -5.77 -2.69
C PHE A 282 -6.63 -7.08 -2.67
N LYS A 283 -7.19 -8.15 -2.09
CA LYS A 283 -6.57 -9.48 -2.07
C LYS A 283 -7.02 -10.30 -3.27
N TYR A 284 -6.06 -10.82 -4.04
CA TYR A 284 -6.31 -11.70 -5.18
C TYR A 284 -5.44 -12.95 -5.11
N ASN A 285 -5.97 -14.08 -5.60
CA ASN A 285 -5.22 -15.33 -5.72
C ASN A 285 -4.27 -15.35 -6.92
N ASN A 286 -4.45 -14.42 -7.88
CA ASN A 286 -3.63 -14.26 -9.07
C ASN A 286 -3.17 -12.82 -9.19
N LYS A 287 -1.97 -12.60 -9.73
CA LYS A 287 -1.32 -11.29 -9.95
C LYS A 287 -2.27 -10.21 -10.45
N HIS A 288 -2.21 -9.08 -9.81
CA HIS A 288 -2.77 -7.85 -10.36
C HIS A 288 -1.77 -6.70 -10.18
N GLN A 289 -1.10 -6.40 -11.27
CA GLN A 289 -0.18 -5.28 -11.45
C GLN A 289 -0.83 -3.91 -11.15
N PHE A 290 -2.15 -3.86 -11.08
CA PHE A 290 -2.93 -2.63 -10.99
C PHE A 290 -2.80 -1.86 -9.68
N LEU A 291 -2.64 -2.53 -8.58
CA LEU A 291 -2.42 -1.86 -7.30
C LEU A 291 -0.99 -1.34 -7.18
N GLY A 292 -0.03 -2.04 -7.80
CA GLY A 292 1.32 -1.52 -8.01
C GLY A 292 1.29 -0.21 -8.80
N ASP A 293 0.60 -0.19 -9.93
CA ASP A 293 0.43 1.00 -10.78
C ASP A 293 -0.25 2.15 -10.01
N PHE A 294 -1.24 1.84 -9.18
CA PHE A 294 -1.91 2.82 -8.33
C PHE A 294 -0.97 3.44 -7.29
N PHE A 295 -0.14 2.62 -6.64
CA PHE A 295 0.88 3.09 -5.72
C PHE A 295 1.97 3.90 -6.43
N GLU A 296 2.39 3.46 -7.61
CA GLU A 296 3.36 4.18 -8.41
C GLU A 296 2.83 5.55 -8.84
N GLU A 297 1.57 5.65 -9.25
CA GLU A 297 0.94 6.92 -9.61
C GLU A 297 0.81 7.86 -8.39
N LEU A 298 0.47 7.30 -7.23
CA LEU A 298 0.47 8.04 -5.95
C LEU A 298 1.85 8.55 -5.56
N LEU A 299 2.86 7.69 -5.63
CA LEU A 299 4.24 8.03 -5.33
C LEU A 299 4.75 9.08 -6.31
N ASN A 300 4.51 8.90 -7.60
CA ASN A 300 4.94 9.83 -8.65
C ASN A 300 4.34 11.24 -8.49
N THR A 301 3.08 11.34 -8.04
CA THR A 301 2.41 12.64 -7.86
C THR A 301 2.73 13.32 -6.53
N SER A 302 3.05 12.55 -5.49
CA SER A 302 3.21 13.08 -4.13
C SER A 302 4.66 13.36 -3.74
N TRP A 303 5.64 12.64 -4.30
CA TRP A 303 7.02 12.59 -3.80
C TRP A 303 8.08 13.20 -4.69
N LYS A 304 7.82 13.44 -5.97
CA LYS A 304 8.81 14.00 -6.89
C LYS A 304 9.36 15.38 -6.47
N GLN A 305 8.73 16.06 -5.52
CA GLN A 305 9.08 17.43 -5.16
C GLN A 305 9.87 17.59 -3.84
N GLU A 306 9.82 16.62 -2.91
CA GLU A 306 10.30 16.91 -1.55
C GLU A 306 11.58 16.19 -1.09
N SER A 307 11.94 15.03 -1.66
CA SER A 307 13.02 14.21 -1.06
C SER A 307 14.15 13.79 -1.99
N GLY A 308 14.15 14.14 -3.27
CA GLY A 308 15.22 13.73 -4.20
C GLY A 308 15.35 12.21 -4.35
N GLN A 309 14.34 11.45 -3.92
CA GLN A 309 14.30 9.99 -4.05
C GLN A 309 13.68 9.65 -5.41
N PHE A 310 14.44 8.97 -6.25
CA PHE A 310 14.00 8.55 -7.56
C PHE A 310 13.54 7.11 -7.52
N PHE A 311 12.30 6.87 -7.92
CA PHE A 311 11.83 5.49 -8.15
C PHE A 311 12.42 4.99 -9.47
N THR A 312 12.96 3.77 -9.42
CA THR A 312 13.48 3.12 -10.62
C THR A 312 12.29 2.69 -11.49
N PRO A 313 12.19 3.20 -12.75
CA PRO A 313 11.11 2.81 -13.66
C PRO A 313 11.10 1.30 -13.92
N MET A 314 9.90 0.69 -13.97
CA MET A 314 9.74 -0.76 -14.15
C MET A 314 10.51 -1.34 -15.35
N PRO A 315 10.55 -0.69 -16.54
CA PRO A 315 11.35 -1.22 -17.66
C PRO A 315 12.84 -1.38 -17.36
N ILE A 316 13.40 -0.50 -16.49
CA ILE A 316 14.79 -0.58 -16.04
C ILE A 316 14.97 -1.71 -15.05
N VAL A 317 14.04 -1.82 -14.10
CA VAL A 317 14.02 -2.91 -13.11
C VAL A 317 14.00 -4.26 -13.81
N ASP A 318 13.08 -4.46 -14.74
CA ASP A 318 12.93 -5.69 -15.51
C ASP A 318 14.18 -5.98 -16.35
N PHE A 319 14.74 -4.96 -17.00
CA PHE A 319 16.00 -5.09 -17.74
C PHE A 319 17.13 -5.61 -16.82
N MET A 320 17.30 -5.01 -15.63
CA MET A 320 18.36 -5.40 -14.70
C MET A 320 18.16 -6.83 -14.17
N ILE A 321 16.92 -7.23 -13.88
CA ILE A 321 16.60 -8.60 -13.46
C ILE A 321 16.94 -9.60 -14.56
N HIS A 322 16.53 -9.33 -15.81
CA HIS A 322 16.78 -10.23 -16.94
C HIS A 322 18.25 -10.27 -17.39
N ALA A 323 19.04 -9.25 -17.07
CA ALA A 323 20.47 -9.22 -17.37
C ALA A 323 21.32 -10.05 -16.40
N LEU A 324 20.74 -10.54 -15.30
CA LEU A 324 21.41 -11.38 -14.31
C LEU A 324 21.18 -12.88 -14.57
N PRO A 325 22.16 -13.75 -14.25
CA PRO A 325 22.03 -15.21 -14.44
C PRO A 325 21.19 -15.86 -13.32
N ILE A 326 19.96 -15.36 -13.13
CA ILE A 326 19.09 -15.78 -12.03
C ILE A 326 18.53 -17.18 -12.30
N ASN A 327 18.06 -17.42 -13.52
CA ASN A 327 17.55 -18.74 -13.91
C ASN A 327 18.62 -19.80 -13.88
N GLU A 328 19.82 -19.50 -14.39
CA GLU A 328 20.97 -20.42 -14.37
C GLU A 328 21.35 -20.79 -12.93
N LYS A 329 21.26 -19.83 -12.01
CA LYS A 329 21.52 -20.08 -10.59
C LYS A 329 20.44 -20.95 -9.96
N LEU A 330 19.16 -20.71 -10.27
CA LEU A 330 18.04 -21.54 -9.83
C LEU A 330 18.22 -23.00 -10.31
N ILE A 331 18.49 -23.21 -11.58
CA ILE A 331 18.72 -24.52 -12.17
C ILE A 331 19.95 -25.19 -11.54
N SER A 332 21.05 -24.44 -11.34
CA SER A 332 22.25 -24.96 -10.66
C SER A 332 21.95 -25.42 -9.23
N ASN A 333 21.15 -24.68 -8.47
CA ASN A 333 20.76 -25.07 -7.11
C ASN A 333 19.91 -26.35 -7.11
N ILE A 334 18.98 -26.48 -8.05
CA ILE A 334 18.14 -27.67 -8.25
C ILE A 334 19.00 -28.87 -8.55
N ASN A 335 19.88 -28.77 -9.55
CA ASN A 335 20.79 -29.87 -9.97
C ASN A 335 21.77 -30.29 -8.89
N SER A 336 22.11 -29.36 -7.98
CA SER A 336 22.96 -29.61 -6.82
C SER A 336 22.19 -30.14 -5.61
N ASN A 337 20.91 -30.40 -5.72
CA ASN A 337 20.02 -30.86 -4.65
C ASN A 337 20.09 -30.00 -3.37
N LEU A 338 20.21 -28.70 -3.52
CA LEU A 338 20.24 -27.78 -2.38
C LEU A 338 18.89 -27.72 -1.70
N ASP A 339 18.87 -27.63 -0.37
CA ASP A 339 17.66 -27.43 0.38
C ASP A 339 16.96 -26.10 0.03
N GLU A 340 17.73 -25.04 -0.17
CA GLU A 340 17.24 -23.77 -0.68
C GLU A 340 17.49 -23.69 -2.19
N ILE A 341 16.51 -24.10 -2.98
CA ILE A 341 16.62 -24.06 -4.44
C ILE A 341 16.56 -22.65 -4.99
N VAL A 342 15.78 -21.76 -4.36
CA VAL A 342 15.63 -20.36 -4.81
C VAL A 342 16.86 -19.55 -4.38
N PRO A 343 17.53 -18.83 -5.31
CA PRO A 343 18.66 -17.99 -4.97
C PRO A 343 18.27 -16.84 -4.02
N LYS A 344 19.13 -16.52 -3.05
CA LYS A 344 18.90 -15.41 -2.12
C LYS A 344 19.22 -14.06 -2.75
N MET A 345 18.30 -13.12 -2.60
CA MET A 345 18.42 -11.76 -3.10
C MET A 345 18.20 -10.73 -2.00
N ILE A 346 18.96 -9.65 -2.05
CA ILE A 346 18.75 -8.48 -1.19
C ILE A 346 18.73 -7.19 -2.01
N ASP A 347 17.78 -6.30 -1.64
CA ASP A 347 17.79 -4.89 -1.97
C ASP A 347 17.92 -4.07 -0.67
N TYR A 348 19.07 -3.48 -0.45
CA TYR A 348 19.38 -2.73 0.78
C TYR A 348 18.96 -1.26 0.76
N ALA A 349 18.32 -0.80 -0.30
CA ALA A 349 17.74 0.53 -0.48
C ALA A 349 16.47 0.43 -1.31
N SER A 350 15.50 -0.35 -0.81
CA SER A 350 14.42 -0.92 -1.61
C SER A 350 13.38 0.10 -2.11
N GLY A 351 13.33 1.30 -1.53
CA GLY A 351 12.37 2.31 -1.94
C GLY A 351 10.93 1.78 -1.88
N SER A 352 10.27 1.71 -3.04
CA SER A 352 8.92 1.15 -3.21
C SER A 352 8.89 -0.38 -3.42
N GLY A 353 10.05 -1.03 -3.52
CA GLY A 353 10.16 -2.49 -3.64
C GLY A 353 10.10 -3.03 -5.07
N HIS A 354 10.29 -2.22 -6.08
CA HIS A 354 10.18 -2.64 -7.49
C HIS A 354 11.13 -3.80 -7.85
N PHE A 355 12.40 -3.77 -7.40
CA PHE A 355 13.34 -4.86 -7.63
C PHE A 355 12.90 -6.16 -6.95
N ILE A 356 12.36 -6.06 -5.73
CA ILE A 356 11.84 -7.21 -4.99
C ILE A 356 10.70 -7.87 -5.76
N ILE A 357 9.73 -7.09 -6.20
CA ILE A 357 8.54 -7.56 -6.92
C ILE A 357 8.94 -8.20 -8.24
N SER A 358 9.75 -7.53 -9.06
CA SER A 358 10.17 -8.04 -10.36
C SER A 358 11.03 -9.32 -10.21
N TYR A 359 11.92 -9.39 -9.19
CA TYR A 359 12.67 -10.60 -8.89
C TYR A 359 11.76 -11.78 -8.53
N MET A 360 10.78 -11.53 -7.66
CA MET A 360 9.82 -12.55 -7.25
C MET A 360 9.03 -13.09 -8.43
N GLU A 361 8.58 -12.20 -9.28
CA GLU A 361 7.84 -12.55 -10.50
C GLU A 361 8.69 -13.37 -11.46
N PHE A 362 9.93 -12.96 -11.67
CA PHE A 362 10.86 -13.67 -12.53
C PHE A 362 11.11 -15.10 -12.03
N ILE A 363 11.44 -15.25 -10.74
CA ILE A 363 11.66 -16.57 -10.13
C ILE A 363 10.42 -17.45 -10.18
N GLN A 364 9.25 -16.91 -9.84
CA GLN A 364 8.02 -17.71 -9.88
C GLN A 364 7.67 -18.17 -11.30
N LYS A 365 7.92 -17.32 -12.30
CA LYS A 365 7.81 -17.72 -13.70
C LYS A 365 8.75 -18.86 -14.05
N CYS A 366 10.04 -18.75 -13.68
CA CYS A 366 11.01 -19.81 -13.89
C CYS A 366 10.57 -21.12 -13.19
N ILE A 367 10.12 -21.07 -11.94
CA ILE A 367 9.63 -22.26 -11.19
C ILE A 367 8.44 -22.90 -11.92
N ASN A 368 7.51 -22.12 -12.44
CA ASN A 368 6.34 -22.64 -13.16
C ASN A 368 6.72 -23.36 -14.46
N GLU A 369 7.81 -22.94 -15.11
CA GLU A 369 8.32 -23.48 -16.37
C GLU A 369 9.23 -24.71 -16.19
N ILE A 370 9.66 -25.05 -14.94
CA ILE A 370 10.51 -26.20 -14.69
C ILE A 370 9.78 -27.52 -14.99
N GLU A 371 10.37 -28.33 -15.86
CA GLU A 371 9.97 -29.71 -16.08
C GLU A 371 10.58 -30.63 -14.98
N ILE A 372 9.75 -31.47 -14.36
CA ILE A 372 10.06 -32.18 -13.10
C ILE A 372 10.69 -33.56 -13.36
N ASN A 373 10.94 -33.94 -14.62
CA ASN A 373 11.22 -35.33 -14.98
C ASN A 373 12.61 -35.87 -14.49
N ASP A 374 13.58 -34.97 -14.26
CA ASP A 374 14.98 -35.35 -13.97
C ASP A 374 15.48 -34.85 -12.59
N VAL A 375 14.57 -34.54 -11.66
CA VAL A 375 14.96 -34.07 -10.32
C VAL A 375 14.65 -35.10 -9.24
N THR A 376 15.38 -35.05 -8.11
CA THR A 376 15.11 -35.93 -6.96
C THR A 376 13.71 -35.69 -6.40
N GLU A 377 13.11 -36.72 -5.80
CA GLU A 377 11.76 -36.67 -5.25
C GLU A 377 11.56 -35.53 -4.21
N HIS A 378 12.64 -35.24 -3.44
CA HIS A 378 12.62 -34.14 -2.49
C HIS A 378 12.49 -32.76 -3.18
N ILE A 379 13.28 -32.52 -4.23
CA ILE A 379 13.24 -31.27 -5.02
C ILE A 379 11.92 -31.17 -5.79
N LYS A 380 11.44 -32.29 -6.32
CA LYS A 380 10.14 -32.35 -7.00
C LYS A 380 9.01 -31.83 -6.10
N ARG A 381 8.90 -32.36 -4.88
CA ARG A 381 7.89 -31.91 -3.90
C ARG A 381 8.00 -30.42 -3.58
N LYS A 382 9.22 -29.88 -3.48
CA LYS A 382 9.42 -28.45 -3.28
C LYS A 382 8.91 -27.61 -4.45
N ILE A 383 9.27 -27.97 -5.68
CA ILE A 383 8.82 -27.27 -6.88
C ILE A 383 7.29 -27.34 -6.99
N GLU A 384 6.69 -28.51 -6.77
CA GLU A 384 5.24 -28.68 -6.76
C GLU A 384 4.58 -27.81 -5.67
N SER A 385 5.15 -27.77 -4.47
CA SER A 385 4.67 -26.91 -3.40
C SER A 385 4.71 -25.42 -3.79
N PHE A 386 5.79 -24.97 -4.45
CA PHE A 386 5.92 -23.58 -4.90
C PHE A 386 5.04 -23.23 -6.12
N LYS A 387 4.66 -24.23 -6.93
CA LYS A 387 3.66 -24.08 -7.99
C LYS A 387 2.24 -23.95 -7.42
N ILE A 388 1.92 -24.72 -6.36
CA ILE A 388 0.60 -24.69 -5.68
C ILE A 388 0.46 -23.42 -4.82
N ASN A 389 1.53 -23.06 -4.08
CA ASN A 389 1.59 -21.89 -3.21
C ASN A 389 2.66 -20.92 -3.73
N PRO A 390 2.34 -20.11 -4.75
CA PRO A 390 3.29 -19.15 -5.32
C PRO A 390 3.87 -18.23 -4.24
N PHE A 391 5.15 -17.90 -4.38
CA PHE A 391 5.91 -17.00 -3.51
C PHE A 391 6.15 -17.47 -2.06
N SER A 392 5.64 -18.63 -1.63
CA SER A 392 5.86 -19.16 -0.27
C SER A 392 7.36 -19.38 0.09
N TRP A 393 8.24 -19.30 -0.87
CA TRP A 393 9.69 -19.35 -0.73
C TRP A 393 10.32 -17.99 -0.36
N ALA A 394 9.61 -16.88 -0.55
CA ALA A 394 10.17 -15.52 -0.48
C ALA A 394 10.68 -15.15 0.92
N ASN A 395 10.02 -15.56 2.00
CA ASN A 395 10.42 -15.26 3.38
C ASN A 395 11.82 -15.76 3.77
N LYS A 396 12.33 -16.78 3.08
CA LYS A 396 13.67 -17.36 3.31
C LYS A 396 14.73 -16.82 2.36
N THR A 397 14.32 -16.23 1.24
CA THR A 397 15.21 -15.94 0.13
C THR A 397 15.26 -14.48 -0.26
N ILE A 398 14.26 -13.67 0.12
CA ILE A 398 14.20 -12.25 -0.23
C ILE A 398 14.27 -11.39 1.02
N LEU A 399 15.14 -10.40 0.96
CA LEU A 399 15.27 -9.40 1.99
C LEU A 399 15.36 -8.01 1.38
N ALA A 400 14.61 -7.08 1.94
CA ALA A 400 14.65 -5.66 1.60
C ALA A 400 14.95 -4.83 2.84
N ILE A 401 15.74 -3.77 2.67
CA ILE A 401 15.98 -2.76 3.70
C ILE A 401 15.55 -1.40 3.14
N GLU A 402 14.76 -0.67 3.91
CA GLU A 402 14.36 0.69 3.58
C GLU A 402 14.41 1.57 4.82
N LYS A 403 15.10 2.70 4.71
CA LYS A 403 15.32 3.63 5.81
C LYS A 403 14.09 4.48 6.10
N ASP A 404 13.39 4.91 5.07
CA ASP A 404 12.14 5.64 5.24
C ASP A 404 11.04 4.69 5.65
N TYR A 405 10.49 4.93 6.85
CA TYR A 405 9.44 4.09 7.43
C TYR A 405 8.18 4.00 6.56
N ARG A 406 7.83 5.07 5.86
CA ARG A 406 6.66 5.13 4.97
C ARG A 406 6.88 4.26 3.75
N LEU A 407 8.07 4.33 3.15
CA LEU A 407 8.44 3.51 2.00
C LEU A 407 8.55 2.03 2.40
N SER A 408 9.08 1.70 3.59
CA SER A 408 9.13 0.30 4.04
C SER A 408 7.72 -0.29 4.22
N LYS A 409 6.75 0.49 4.71
CA LYS A 409 5.33 0.09 4.71
C LYS A 409 4.80 -0.12 3.30
N THR A 410 5.13 0.81 2.38
CA THR A 410 4.70 0.71 0.97
C THR A 410 5.26 -0.54 0.32
N THR A 411 6.55 -0.81 0.48
CA THR A 411 7.20 -2.03 -0.03
C THR A 411 6.49 -3.28 0.48
N LYS A 412 6.19 -3.33 1.78
CA LYS A 412 5.51 -4.49 2.37
C LYS A 412 4.10 -4.70 1.81
N ILE A 413 3.35 -3.62 1.63
CA ILE A 413 2.01 -3.71 1.03
C ILE A 413 2.11 -4.09 -0.44
N SER A 414 3.04 -3.51 -1.19
CA SER A 414 3.24 -3.83 -2.61
C SER A 414 3.60 -5.31 -2.80
N THR A 415 4.50 -5.87 -1.99
CA THR A 415 4.81 -7.31 -2.04
C THR A 415 3.58 -8.15 -1.72
N PHE A 416 2.82 -7.79 -0.69
CA PHE A 416 1.59 -8.49 -0.33
C PHE A 416 0.54 -8.46 -1.46
N LEU A 417 0.32 -7.31 -2.08
CA LEU A 417 -0.66 -7.14 -3.16
C LEU A 417 -0.25 -7.91 -4.45
N ASN A 418 1.05 -8.12 -4.65
CA ASN A 418 1.58 -8.94 -5.73
C ASN A 418 1.61 -10.46 -5.38
N GLY A 419 0.95 -10.85 -4.30
CA GLY A 419 0.73 -12.26 -3.94
C GLY A 419 1.75 -12.83 -2.95
N ASP A 420 2.71 -12.02 -2.46
CA ASP A 420 3.67 -12.42 -1.44
C ASP A 420 3.53 -11.58 -0.17
N GLY A 421 2.87 -12.14 0.83
CA GLY A 421 2.83 -11.56 2.17
C GLY A 421 4.11 -11.77 2.98
N ASP A 422 5.04 -12.60 2.53
CA ASP A 422 6.08 -13.18 3.40
C ASP A 422 7.50 -12.66 3.17
N ALA A 423 7.79 -11.87 2.12
CA ALA A 423 9.10 -11.24 1.94
C ALA A 423 9.50 -10.41 3.18
N VAL A 424 10.76 -10.54 3.59
CA VAL A 424 11.27 -9.86 4.79
C VAL A 424 11.64 -8.43 4.43
N ILE A 425 10.86 -7.47 4.93
CA ILE A 425 11.12 -6.04 4.76
C ILE A 425 11.56 -5.46 6.10
N ILE A 426 12.76 -4.89 6.14
CA ILE A 426 13.35 -4.26 7.32
C ILE A 426 13.25 -2.75 7.19
N ASN A 427 12.65 -2.09 8.17
CA ASN A 427 12.79 -0.66 8.31
C ASN A 427 14.10 -0.38 9.05
N GLY A 428 15.12 0.03 8.31
CA GLY A 428 16.47 0.23 8.83
C GLY A 428 17.39 0.88 7.81
N ASP A 429 18.63 1.18 8.22
CA ASP A 429 19.64 1.77 7.36
C ASP A 429 20.52 0.67 6.73
N GLY A 430 20.55 0.58 5.40
CA GLY A 430 21.31 -0.44 4.65
C GLY A 430 22.82 -0.46 4.91
N ILE A 431 23.37 0.62 5.49
CA ILE A 431 24.78 0.72 5.87
C ILE A 431 25.04 0.53 7.36
N ASN A 432 24.03 0.22 8.19
CA ASN A 432 24.25 -0.06 9.61
C ASN A 432 25.05 -1.35 9.83
N LYS A 433 25.62 -1.48 11.03
CA LYS A 433 26.33 -2.70 11.44
C LYS A 433 25.40 -3.91 11.40
N PHE A 434 25.94 -5.08 11.06
CA PHE A 434 25.13 -6.29 10.99
C PHE A 434 24.58 -6.75 12.35
N ASN A 435 25.15 -6.31 13.48
CA ASN A 435 24.61 -6.55 14.82
C ASN A 435 23.69 -5.45 15.34
N SER A 436 23.22 -4.57 14.48
CA SER A 436 22.24 -3.55 14.82
C SER A 436 20.90 -4.13 15.23
N TYR A 437 20.18 -3.42 16.11
CA TYR A 437 18.87 -3.85 16.65
C TYR A 437 17.85 -4.15 15.54
N GLU A 438 17.80 -3.32 14.50
CA GLU A 438 16.87 -3.49 13.39
C GLU A 438 17.04 -4.78 12.59
N TYR A 439 18.23 -5.41 12.66
CA TYR A 439 18.52 -6.67 11.97
C TYR A 439 18.31 -7.92 12.85
N GLN A 440 18.00 -7.73 14.14
CA GLN A 440 17.72 -8.84 15.04
C GLN A 440 16.59 -9.73 14.49
N ASN A 441 16.74 -11.03 14.69
CA ASN A 441 15.80 -12.06 14.19
C ASN A 441 15.70 -12.14 12.65
N THR A 442 16.67 -11.58 11.93
CA THR A 442 16.78 -11.72 10.48
C THR A 442 18.08 -12.47 10.11
N ILE A 443 18.15 -12.92 8.85
CA ILE A 443 19.36 -13.59 8.32
C ILE A 443 20.57 -12.63 8.21
N LEU A 444 20.37 -11.32 8.38
CA LEU A 444 21.46 -10.34 8.36
C LEU A 444 22.21 -10.25 9.70
N TYR A 445 21.57 -10.61 10.80
CA TYR A 445 22.15 -10.40 12.11
C TYR A 445 23.40 -11.27 12.29
N THR A 446 24.54 -10.63 12.53
CA THR A 446 25.81 -11.28 12.84
C THR A 446 26.77 -10.28 13.51
N ASP A 447 27.68 -10.79 14.37
CA ASP A 447 28.76 -10.00 14.95
C ASP A 447 29.97 -9.83 14.00
N LYS A 448 29.91 -10.41 12.80
CA LYS A 448 30.95 -10.27 11.78
C LYS A 448 30.71 -9.03 10.93
N ASN A 449 31.76 -8.48 10.36
CA ASN A 449 31.68 -7.33 9.43
C ASN A 449 31.23 -7.73 8.01
N GLU A 450 31.13 -9.02 7.73
CA GLU A 450 30.66 -9.57 6.45
C GLU A 450 29.60 -10.63 6.70
N ASN A 451 28.62 -10.66 5.83
CA ASN A 451 27.51 -11.63 5.87
C ASN A 451 27.28 -12.29 4.50
N CYS A 452 28.27 -12.79 3.87
CA CYS A 452 28.33 -13.31 2.50
C CYS A 452 27.30 -14.43 2.20
N ILE A 453 25.99 -14.14 2.29
CA ILE A 453 24.91 -15.14 2.16
C ILE A 453 24.03 -14.97 0.92
N PHE A 454 24.15 -13.82 0.22
CA PHE A 454 23.28 -13.53 -0.93
C PHE A 454 23.91 -13.96 -2.26
N ASP A 455 23.08 -14.51 -3.14
CA ASP A 455 23.44 -14.85 -4.51
C ASP A 455 23.32 -13.62 -5.43
N PHE A 456 22.42 -12.69 -5.07
CA PHE A 456 22.21 -11.44 -5.80
C PHE A 456 22.03 -10.25 -4.84
N VAL A 457 22.66 -9.13 -5.17
CA VAL A 457 22.38 -7.79 -4.63
C VAL A 457 21.90 -6.96 -5.79
N ILE A 458 20.67 -6.42 -5.71
CA ILE A 458 20.07 -5.62 -6.77
C ILE A 458 19.49 -4.39 -6.11
N ALA A 459 20.04 -3.20 -6.42
CA ALA A 459 19.65 -1.98 -5.71
C ALA A 459 19.90 -0.72 -6.53
N ASN A 460 19.13 0.30 -6.19
CA ASN A 460 19.39 1.70 -6.55
C ASN A 460 19.69 2.49 -5.26
N PRO A 461 20.92 2.48 -4.76
CA PRO A 461 21.27 3.18 -3.52
C PRO A 461 21.11 4.69 -3.67
N PRO A 462 20.92 5.44 -2.56
CA PRO A 462 20.89 6.89 -2.60
C PRO A 462 22.26 7.47 -3.02
N TYR A 463 22.24 8.60 -3.75
CA TYR A 463 23.46 9.31 -4.16
C TYR A 463 23.53 10.71 -3.54
N SER A 464 24.77 11.19 -3.35
CA SER A 464 25.07 12.58 -3.01
C SER A 464 24.29 13.09 -1.81
N VAL A 465 24.23 12.32 -0.72
CA VAL A 465 23.47 12.64 0.49
C VAL A 465 24.27 13.54 1.41
N ALA A 466 23.88 14.81 1.51
CA ALA A 466 24.52 15.75 2.43
C ALA A 466 24.35 15.32 3.90
N GLY A 467 25.42 15.41 4.68
CA GLY A 467 25.39 15.18 6.12
C GLY A 467 25.29 13.71 6.56
N PHE A 468 25.39 12.74 5.66
CA PHE A 468 25.33 11.31 6.00
C PHE A 468 26.45 10.90 6.99
N MET A 469 27.60 11.56 6.95
CA MET A 469 28.72 11.31 7.88
C MET A 469 28.36 11.54 9.34
N LYS A 470 27.35 12.39 9.62
CA LYS A 470 26.81 12.55 10.98
C LYS A 470 26.09 11.27 11.44
N ASN A 471 25.34 10.62 10.55
CA ASN A 471 24.68 9.36 10.85
C ASN A 471 25.69 8.22 11.05
N ILE A 472 26.77 8.18 10.26
CA ILE A 472 27.88 7.24 10.43
C ILE A 472 28.44 7.32 11.86
N LYS A 473 28.70 8.54 12.34
CA LYS A 473 29.19 8.78 13.71
C LYS A 473 28.15 8.38 14.77
N ASN A 474 26.90 8.78 14.59
CA ASN A 474 25.84 8.48 15.54
C ASN A 474 25.64 6.97 15.72
N ASN A 475 25.79 6.19 14.66
CA ASN A 475 25.68 4.74 14.66
C ASN A 475 27.00 4.03 15.02
N SER A 476 28.04 4.81 15.43
CA SER A 476 29.36 4.29 15.79
C SER A 476 29.99 3.41 14.72
N ILE A 477 29.71 3.70 13.44
CA ILE A 477 30.30 3.00 12.30
C ILE A 477 31.72 3.51 12.09
N THR A 478 32.66 2.61 11.88
CA THR A 478 34.09 2.88 11.82
C THR A 478 34.74 2.28 10.57
N GLU A 479 36.01 2.57 10.35
CA GLU A 479 36.83 1.97 9.27
C GLU A 479 36.93 0.43 9.38
N LYS A 480 36.67 -0.15 10.56
CA LYS A 480 36.56 -1.61 10.71
C LYS A 480 35.30 -2.16 10.05
N ASP A 481 34.24 -1.35 10.02
CA ASP A 481 32.98 -1.74 9.41
C ASP A 481 32.99 -1.45 7.90
N PHE A 482 33.63 -0.33 7.48
CA PHE A 482 33.80 0.06 6.08
C PHE A 482 35.20 0.63 5.83
N SER A 483 36.01 -0.09 5.09
CA SER A 483 37.40 0.29 4.79
C SER A 483 37.51 1.57 3.96
N LEU A 484 36.48 1.90 3.19
CA LEU A 484 36.42 3.09 2.36
C LEU A 484 36.13 4.38 3.14
N LEU A 485 35.72 4.30 4.41
CA LEU A 485 35.50 5.47 5.27
C LEU A 485 36.76 6.34 5.45
N LYS A 486 37.95 5.76 5.38
CA LYS A 486 39.23 6.50 5.47
C LYS A 486 39.44 7.56 4.37
N TYR A 487 38.68 7.45 3.28
CA TYR A 487 38.74 8.39 2.15
C TYR A 487 37.63 9.46 2.18
N LEU A 488 36.72 9.39 3.16
CA LEU A 488 35.58 10.28 3.29
C LEU A 488 35.77 11.23 4.48
N ASP A 489 35.35 12.46 4.32
CA ASP A 489 35.41 13.50 5.36
C ASP A 489 34.00 13.97 5.75
N GLN A 490 33.93 14.96 6.67
CA GLN A 490 32.66 15.48 7.16
C GLN A 490 31.81 16.24 6.11
N LYS A 491 32.42 16.61 4.98
CA LYS A 491 31.77 17.32 3.88
C LYS A 491 31.41 16.39 2.72
N SER A 492 31.89 15.16 2.78
CA SER A 492 31.60 14.16 1.74
C SER A 492 30.11 13.92 1.62
N THR A 493 29.64 13.76 0.40
CA THR A 493 28.24 13.49 0.06
C THR A 493 28.05 12.12 -0.60
N GLU A 494 29.11 11.47 -1.02
CA GLU A 494 29.16 10.27 -1.84
C GLU A 494 28.86 9.01 -1.03
N ILE A 495 27.65 8.91 -0.46
CA ILE A 495 27.20 7.78 0.37
C ILE A 495 27.19 6.47 -0.40
N GLU A 496 26.97 6.50 -1.71
CA GLU A 496 26.93 5.35 -2.62
C GLU A 496 28.24 4.54 -2.60
N ILE A 497 29.34 5.14 -2.20
CA ILE A 497 30.63 4.45 -2.02
C ILE A 497 30.53 3.39 -0.93
N LEU A 498 29.86 3.68 0.18
CA LEU A 498 29.65 2.72 1.26
C LEU A 498 28.69 1.60 0.84
N PHE A 499 27.72 1.90 -0.01
CA PHE A 499 26.83 0.87 -0.58
C PHE A 499 27.54 -0.08 -1.53
N ILE A 500 28.57 0.36 -2.25
CA ILE A 500 29.44 -0.51 -3.04
C ILE A 500 30.19 -1.49 -2.13
N GLU A 501 30.80 -1.00 -1.04
CA GLU A 501 31.47 -1.87 -0.07
C GLU A 501 30.47 -2.81 0.63
N ARG A 502 29.27 -2.33 0.99
CA ARG A 502 28.19 -3.15 1.53
C ARG A 502 27.80 -4.30 0.59
N THR A 503 27.77 -4.04 -0.71
CA THR A 503 27.51 -5.06 -1.72
C THR A 503 28.53 -6.21 -1.63
N MET A 504 29.81 -5.88 -1.48
CA MET A 504 30.87 -6.89 -1.32
C MET A 504 30.69 -7.70 -0.04
N GLN A 505 30.32 -7.04 1.07
CA GLN A 505 30.09 -7.71 2.37
C GLN A 505 28.89 -8.67 2.36
N LEU A 506 27.90 -8.45 1.50
CA LEU A 506 26.66 -9.25 1.42
C LEU A 506 26.75 -10.43 0.44
N LEU A 507 27.53 -10.30 -0.63
CA LEU A 507 27.58 -11.28 -1.71
C LEU A 507 28.41 -12.50 -1.34
N LYS A 508 27.91 -13.68 -1.69
CA LYS A 508 28.71 -14.92 -1.78
C LYS A 508 29.85 -14.75 -2.79
N ASN A 509 30.88 -15.56 -2.66
CA ASN A 509 31.91 -15.61 -3.68
C ASN A 509 31.31 -16.03 -5.04
N LYS A 510 31.73 -15.37 -6.10
CA LYS A 510 31.24 -15.53 -7.48
C LYS A 510 29.75 -15.15 -7.69
N ALA A 511 29.09 -14.57 -6.71
CA ALA A 511 27.74 -14.03 -6.80
C ALA A 511 27.71 -12.68 -7.55
N TYR A 512 26.53 -12.21 -7.90
CA TYR A 512 26.36 -11.08 -8.78
C TYR A 512 25.67 -9.91 -8.07
N ALA A 513 26.02 -8.69 -8.48
CA ALA A 513 25.27 -7.48 -8.15
C ALA A 513 24.83 -6.73 -9.43
N ALA A 514 23.69 -6.10 -9.35
CA ALA A 514 23.24 -5.10 -10.30
C ALA A 514 22.92 -3.80 -9.54
N LEU A 515 23.72 -2.76 -9.77
CA LEU A 515 23.62 -1.48 -9.08
C LEU A 515 23.34 -0.37 -10.08
N ILE A 516 22.53 0.58 -9.68
CA ILE A 516 22.40 1.87 -10.37
C ILE A 516 23.31 2.85 -9.63
N LEU A 517 24.20 3.49 -10.34
CA LEU A 517 25.18 4.44 -9.79
C LEU A 517 25.18 5.73 -10.63
N PRO A 518 25.55 6.88 -10.04
CA PRO A 518 25.63 8.12 -10.81
C PRO A 518 26.71 8.00 -11.89
N ARG A 519 26.47 8.57 -13.07
CA ARG A 519 27.44 8.59 -14.19
C ARG A 519 28.79 9.17 -13.80
N SER A 520 28.80 10.13 -12.88
CA SER A 520 30.02 10.69 -12.30
C SER A 520 30.91 9.65 -11.62
N PHE A 521 30.35 8.50 -11.21
CA PHE A 521 31.14 7.38 -10.68
C PHE A 521 32.23 6.92 -11.65
N LEU A 522 31.97 6.94 -12.96
CA LEU A 522 32.98 6.53 -13.97
C LEU A 522 34.07 7.59 -14.18
N THR A 523 33.74 8.87 -14.08
CA THR A 523 34.60 9.96 -14.58
C THR A 523 35.20 10.84 -13.51
N ALA A 524 34.48 11.09 -12.40
CA ALA A 524 34.92 12.04 -11.42
C ALA A 524 36.07 11.54 -10.53
N ASN A 525 37.00 12.41 -10.20
CA ASN A 525 38.20 12.06 -9.42
C ASN A 525 37.88 11.63 -8.00
N GLN A 526 36.82 12.16 -7.41
CA GLN A 526 36.37 11.79 -6.06
C GLN A 526 36.02 10.31 -5.90
N TYR A 527 35.67 9.62 -7.00
CA TYR A 527 35.38 8.18 -6.98
C TYR A 527 36.58 7.28 -7.33
N LYS A 528 37.77 7.83 -7.53
CA LYS A 528 38.93 7.05 -7.95
C LYS A 528 39.19 5.84 -7.03
N PHE A 529 39.26 6.06 -5.74
CA PHE A 529 39.50 4.98 -4.77
C PHE A 529 38.35 3.95 -4.71
N ALA A 530 37.11 4.37 -4.95
CA ALA A 530 35.97 3.46 -5.04
C ALA A 530 36.03 2.61 -6.32
N ARG A 531 36.47 3.20 -7.45
CA ARG A 531 36.73 2.42 -8.68
C ARG A 531 37.86 1.41 -8.49
N ASP A 532 38.96 1.79 -7.82
CA ASP A 532 40.05 0.89 -7.49
C ASP A 532 39.55 -0.27 -6.63
N TYR A 533 38.72 0.01 -5.61
CA TYR A 533 38.09 -1.02 -4.78
C TYR A 533 37.19 -1.98 -5.60
N VAL A 534 36.42 -1.45 -6.56
CA VAL A 534 35.59 -2.26 -7.45
C VAL A 534 36.47 -3.19 -8.29
N LEU A 535 37.55 -2.67 -8.88
CA LEU A 535 38.45 -3.47 -9.73
C LEU A 535 39.19 -4.58 -8.94
N GLU A 536 39.47 -4.34 -7.66
CA GLU A 536 40.10 -5.32 -6.78
C GLU A 536 39.13 -6.44 -6.36
N ASN A 537 37.89 -6.12 -6.09
CA ASN A 537 36.93 -7.03 -5.46
C ASN A 537 35.89 -7.63 -6.40
N PHE A 538 35.69 -7.02 -7.57
CA PHE A 538 34.67 -7.43 -8.53
C PHE A 538 35.23 -7.58 -9.94
N LYS A 539 34.64 -8.48 -10.70
CA LYS A 539 34.75 -8.50 -12.15
C LYS A 539 33.56 -7.76 -12.74
N ILE A 540 33.80 -6.65 -13.42
CA ILE A 540 32.76 -5.92 -14.16
C ILE A 540 32.30 -6.82 -15.30
N LYS A 541 30.98 -7.05 -15.38
CA LYS A 541 30.35 -7.87 -16.41
C LYS A 541 29.74 -7.02 -17.52
N ALA A 542 29.08 -5.95 -17.13
CA ALA A 542 28.50 -4.98 -18.05
C ALA A 542 28.36 -3.63 -17.37
N ILE A 543 28.39 -2.58 -18.17
CA ILE A 543 27.99 -1.22 -17.83
C ILE A 543 27.04 -0.78 -18.94
N PHE A 544 25.85 -0.33 -18.55
CA PHE A 544 24.85 0.18 -19.46
C PHE A 544 24.65 1.68 -19.20
N GLU A 545 24.84 2.47 -20.19
CA GLU A 545 24.64 3.91 -20.12
C GLU A 545 23.14 4.23 -20.30
N SER A 546 22.59 5.01 -19.36
CA SER A 546 21.20 5.47 -19.45
C SER A 546 21.04 6.59 -20.47
N ALA A 547 19.95 6.59 -21.23
CA ALA A 547 19.58 7.75 -22.05
C ALA A 547 19.15 8.95 -21.18
N ASP A 548 19.35 10.16 -21.67
CA ASP A 548 19.15 11.42 -20.94
C ASP A 548 17.72 11.66 -20.41
N ILE A 549 16.75 10.83 -20.77
CA ILE A 549 15.31 10.98 -20.44
C ILE A 549 14.86 10.00 -19.35
N THR A 550 15.73 9.12 -18.85
CA THR A 550 15.34 7.94 -18.09
C THR A 550 14.86 8.25 -16.66
N PHE A 551 15.39 9.30 -16.04
CA PHE A 551 14.94 9.78 -14.73
C PHE A 551 14.35 11.19 -14.89
N SER A 552 13.04 11.31 -14.73
CA SER A 552 12.28 12.54 -15.00
C SER A 552 12.77 13.75 -14.21
N GLY A 553 13.36 14.71 -14.88
CA GLY A 553 13.35 16.12 -14.48
C GLY A 553 14.60 16.71 -13.87
N ASP A 554 15.59 15.92 -13.45
CA ASP A 554 16.85 16.45 -12.95
C ASP A 554 18.05 15.94 -13.77
N ASN A 555 19.09 16.77 -13.92
CA ASN A 555 20.31 16.47 -14.68
C ASN A 555 21.20 15.35 -14.05
N ASN A 556 20.63 14.45 -13.28
CA ASN A 556 21.36 13.36 -12.64
C ASN A 556 21.30 12.11 -13.54
N PHE A 557 22.30 11.97 -14.40
CA PHE A 557 22.47 10.78 -15.21
C PHE A 557 22.97 9.62 -14.36
N SER A 558 22.35 8.46 -14.52
CA SER A 558 22.72 7.23 -13.81
C SER A 558 23.02 6.12 -14.82
N ASP A 559 24.02 5.29 -14.50
CA ASP A 559 24.39 4.14 -15.31
C ASP A 559 24.15 2.85 -14.53
N TYR A 560 23.92 1.74 -15.25
CA TYR A 560 23.63 0.45 -14.65
C TYR A 560 24.86 -0.44 -14.72
N PHE A 561 25.27 -0.97 -13.55
CA PHE A 561 26.48 -1.77 -13.41
C PHE A 561 26.13 -3.20 -13.02
N ILE A 562 26.66 -4.17 -13.75
CA ILE A 562 26.61 -5.58 -13.39
C ILE A 562 28.01 -6.03 -12.97
N PHE A 563 28.11 -6.44 -11.71
CA PHE A 563 29.34 -6.93 -11.10
C PHE A 563 29.24 -8.42 -10.77
N ARG A 564 30.38 -9.10 -10.74
CA ARG A 564 30.52 -10.42 -10.15
C ARG A 564 31.62 -10.37 -9.11
N LYS A 565 31.31 -10.75 -7.86
CA LYS A 565 32.31 -10.81 -6.79
C LYS A 565 33.41 -11.79 -7.15
N THR A 566 34.66 -11.38 -7.02
CA THR A 566 35.84 -12.26 -7.17
C THR A 566 36.03 -13.09 -5.89
N LYS A 567 36.84 -14.15 -5.92
CA LYS A 567 37.28 -14.82 -4.70
C LYS A 567 38.22 -13.88 -3.94
N ASN A 568 38.01 -13.72 -2.63
CA ASN A 568 38.97 -13.02 -1.78
C ASN A 568 40.37 -13.65 -1.94
N GLY A 569 41.34 -12.86 -2.33
CA GLY A 569 42.75 -13.17 -2.22
C GLY A 569 43.25 -14.24 -3.20
N SER A 570 43.19 -13.98 -4.50
CA SER A 570 44.09 -14.57 -5.47
C SER A 570 44.49 -13.55 -6.52
#